data_98a0db3eab10ce6f13eeaf396a2f7fe1
#
_entry.id   98a0db3eab10ce6f13eeaf396a2f7fe1
#
_cell.length_a   1.000
_cell.length_b   1.000
_cell.length_c   1.000
_cell.angle_alpha   90.00
_cell.angle_beta   90.00
_cell.angle_gamma   90.00
#
_symmetry.space_group_name_H-M   'P 1'
#
loop_
_entity.id
_entity.type
_entity.pdbx_description
1 polymer ?
#
loop_
_entity_poly.entity_id
_entity_poly.type
_entity_poly.pdbx_seq_one_letter_code
_entity_poly.pdbx_strand_id
1 'polypeptide(L)'
;GYLTIKSYDAFFRTYTLGYPNEEVRIGFIESLIPSYLYQPTRESNFYVVSFVRDLMKGNLESCLERPRSFFASIPNDLNNKEEKHYQTIFYLLFRLMGQYVDTEVKSAVGRADVVIKMQDAIYVLEFKMDGTAEEALAQINSKGYAIPYEADHRKVVKVGINFDSTTTVSYTHLTL
;
A
#
# COMPACT_ATOMS: atom_id res chain seq x y z
N GLY A 1 10.38 16.60 18.02
CA GLY A 1 10.77 15.25 17.54
C GLY A 1 9.55 14.43 17.10
N TYR A 2 9.74 13.60 16.11
CA TYR A 2 8.64 12.73 15.60
C TYR A 2 8.39 11.49 16.48
N LEU A 3 9.36 11.12 17.34
CA LEU A 3 9.25 9.91 18.16
C LEU A 3 9.25 10.24 19.65
N THR A 4 8.53 9.43 20.41
CA THR A 4 8.49 9.44 21.87
C THR A 4 8.78 8.05 22.43
N ILE A 5 9.20 7.99 23.68
CA ILE A 5 9.41 6.72 24.40
C ILE A 5 8.03 6.13 24.73
N LYS A 6 7.75 4.91 24.25
CA LYS A 6 6.54 4.15 24.57
C LYS A 6 6.74 3.22 25.76
N SER A 7 7.92 2.61 25.87
CA SER A 7 8.28 1.76 27.00
C SER A 7 9.80 1.71 27.18
N TYR A 8 10.20 1.28 28.37
CA TYR A 8 11.60 1.02 28.72
C TYR A 8 11.72 -0.40 29.31
N ASP A 9 12.63 -1.18 28.72
CA ASP A 9 13.00 -2.49 29.26
C ASP A 9 14.24 -2.33 30.14
N ALA A 10 14.06 -2.52 31.45
CA ALA A 10 15.13 -2.32 32.42
C ALA A 10 16.19 -3.43 32.36
N PHE A 11 15.82 -4.63 31.92
CA PHE A 11 16.74 -5.77 31.83
C PHE A 11 17.72 -5.60 30.68
N PHE A 12 17.19 -5.29 29.48
CA PHE A 12 18.01 -5.04 28.29
C PHE A 12 18.47 -3.60 28.14
N ARG A 13 18.02 -2.68 29.00
CA ARG A 13 18.27 -1.24 28.94
C ARG A 13 17.93 -0.64 27.57
N THR A 14 16.83 -1.07 26.99
CA THR A 14 16.34 -0.63 25.67
C THR A 14 15.08 0.19 25.78
N TYR A 15 14.90 1.12 24.86
CA TYR A 15 13.69 1.93 24.72
C TYR A 15 12.92 1.51 23.49
N THR A 16 11.61 1.29 23.67
CA THR A 16 10.70 1.22 22.51
C THR A 16 10.23 2.61 22.15
N LEU A 17 10.48 3.01 20.92
CA LEU A 17 10.06 4.31 20.41
C LEU A 17 8.82 4.16 19.52
N GLY A 18 8.00 5.20 19.47
CA GLY A 18 6.82 5.25 18.60
C GLY A 18 6.36 6.69 18.40
N TYR A 19 5.45 6.91 17.49
CA TYR A 19 4.86 8.23 17.30
C TYR A 19 4.00 8.61 18.52
N PRO A 20 4.03 9.89 18.97
CA PRO A 20 3.23 10.34 20.13
C PRO A 20 1.74 10.16 19.87
N ASN A 21 1.28 10.49 18.68
CA ASN A 21 -0.09 10.38 18.21
C ASN A 21 -0.14 10.16 16.70
N GLU A 22 -1.35 9.96 16.18
CA GLU A 22 -1.59 9.70 14.75
C GLU A 22 -1.27 10.90 13.87
N GLU A 23 -1.53 12.12 14.33
CA GLU A 23 -1.24 13.35 13.59
C GLU A 23 0.26 13.50 13.30
N VAL A 24 1.11 13.25 14.29
CA VAL A 24 2.57 13.28 14.12
C VAL A 24 3.04 12.15 13.20
N ARG A 25 2.43 10.96 13.28
CA ARG A 25 2.72 9.85 12.37
C ARG A 25 2.42 10.22 10.92
N ILE A 26 1.25 10.79 10.68
CA ILE A 26 0.81 11.23 9.36
C ILE A 26 1.74 12.30 8.81
N GLY A 27 1.97 13.36 9.57
CA GLY A 27 2.85 14.46 9.15
C GLY A 27 4.28 14.00 8.85
N PHE A 28 4.79 12.99 9.59
CA PHE A 28 6.08 12.39 9.28
C PHE A 28 6.05 11.66 7.93
N ILE A 29 5.05 10.81 7.68
CA ILE A 29 4.92 10.07 6.41
C ILE A 29 4.77 11.05 5.25
N GLU A 30 3.93 12.08 5.40
CA GLU A 30 3.74 13.13 4.39
C GLU A 30 5.05 13.87 4.08
N SER A 31 5.90 14.09 5.09
CA SER A 31 7.21 14.74 4.89
C SER A 31 8.19 13.91 4.07
N LEU A 32 8.00 12.58 4.01
CA LEU A 32 8.85 11.69 3.21
C LEU A 32 8.44 11.67 1.72
N ILE A 33 7.16 11.89 1.41
CA ILE A 33 6.61 11.77 0.06
C ILE A 33 7.39 12.60 -0.97
N PRO A 34 7.70 13.90 -0.76
CA PRO A 34 8.43 14.68 -1.74
C PRO A 34 9.81 14.13 -2.08
N SER A 35 10.45 13.46 -1.11
CA SER A 35 11.78 12.86 -1.30
C SER A 35 11.77 11.62 -2.18
N TYR A 36 10.64 10.91 -2.25
CA TYR A 36 10.49 9.68 -3.05
C TYR A 36 9.76 9.92 -4.37
N LEU A 37 8.83 10.88 -4.40
CA LEU A 37 7.97 11.13 -5.56
C LEU A 37 8.35 12.38 -6.34
N TYR A 38 9.22 13.23 -5.79
CA TYR A 38 9.57 14.52 -6.37
C TYR A 38 8.34 15.40 -6.71
N GLN A 39 7.23 15.15 -6.02
CA GLN A 39 5.96 15.87 -6.19
C GLN A 39 5.52 16.54 -4.89
N PRO A 40 4.76 17.64 -4.98
CA PRO A 40 4.22 18.29 -3.80
C PRO A 40 3.30 17.36 -3.00
N THR A 41 3.40 17.38 -1.68
CA THR A 41 2.57 16.58 -0.75
C THR A 41 1.06 16.72 -1.01
N ARG A 42 0.63 17.90 -1.44
CA ARG A 42 -0.79 18.19 -1.73
C ARG A 42 -1.36 17.31 -2.86
N GLU A 43 -0.59 17.05 -3.89
CA GLU A 43 -1.01 16.19 -5.00
C GLU A 43 -1.08 14.73 -4.56
N SER A 44 -0.11 14.26 -3.78
CA SER A 44 -0.10 12.90 -3.25
C SER A 44 -1.32 12.62 -2.37
N ASN A 45 -1.71 13.57 -1.51
CA ASN A 45 -2.92 13.44 -0.69
C ASN A 45 -4.19 13.38 -1.53
N PHE A 46 -4.26 14.14 -2.63
CA PHE A 46 -5.38 14.05 -3.57
C PHE A 46 -5.51 12.66 -4.19
N TYR A 47 -4.40 12.04 -4.59
CA TYR A 47 -4.41 10.67 -5.11
C TYR A 47 -4.88 9.66 -4.07
N VAL A 48 -4.37 9.74 -2.83
CA VAL A 48 -4.77 8.84 -1.72
C VAL A 48 -6.27 8.96 -1.44
N VAL A 49 -6.79 10.18 -1.26
CA VAL A 49 -8.23 10.39 -1.00
C VAL A 49 -9.10 9.88 -2.13
N SER A 50 -8.69 10.14 -3.37
CA SER A 50 -9.43 9.69 -4.55
C SER A 50 -9.42 8.17 -4.68
N PHE A 51 -8.28 7.52 -4.41
CA PHE A 51 -8.14 6.07 -4.39
C PHE A 51 -9.08 5.44 -3.35
N VAL A 52 -9.06 5.93 -2.11
CA VAL A 52 -9.97 5.45 -1.05
C VAL A 52 -11.43 5.63 -1.44
N ARG A 53 -11.78 6.78 -2.03
CA ARG A 53 -13.15 7.06 -2.48
C ARG A 53 -13.63 6.08 -3.57
N ASP A 54 -12.76 5.72 -4.49
CA ASP A 54 -13.08 4.75 -5.55
C ASP A 54 -13.24 3.34 -4.96
N LEU A 55 -12.38 2.94 -4.00
CA LEU A 55 -12.58 1.69 -3.25
C LEU A 55 -13.91 1.66 -2.51
N MET A 56 -14.29 2.75 -1.82
CA MET A 56 -15.57 2.84 -1.10
C MET A 56 -16.78 2.71 -2.03
N LYS A 57 -16.64 3.11 -3.29
CA LYS A 57 -17.68 2.94 -4.32
C LYS A 57 -17.66 1.57 -4.98
N GLY A 58 -16.71 0.70 -4.63
CA GLY A 58 -16.49 -0.60 -5.29
C GLY A 58 -15.96 -0.46 -6.73
N ASN A 59 -15.48 0.72 -7.13
CA ASN A 59 -14.93 0.97 -8.45
C ASN A 59 -13.44 0.62 -8.50
N LEU A 60 -13.16 -0.68 -8.52
CA LEU A 60 -11.79 -1.20 -8.50
C LEU A 60 -11.00 -0.78 -9.74
N GLU A 61 -11.63 -0.69 -10.91
CA GLU A 61 -11.00 -0.31 -12.16
C GLU A 61 -10.42 1.12 -12.08
N SER A 62 -11.24 2.12 -11.75
CA SER A 62 -10.77 3.49 -11.55
C SER A 62 -9.74 3.61 -10.43
N CYS A 63 -9.90 2.80 -9.39
CA CYS A 63 -8.96 2.74 -8.28
C CYS A 63 -7.57 2.30 -8.74
N LEU A 64 -7.47 1.30 -9.60
CA LEU A 64 -6.20 0.74 -10.08
C LEU A 64 -5.59 1.54 -11.25
N GLU A 65 -6.40 2.28 -12.01
CA GLU A 65 -5.90 3.21 -13.03
C GLU A 65 -5.17 4.43 -12.43
N ARG A 66 -5.54 4.86 -11.22
CA ARG A 66 -4.89 6.01 -10.57
C ARG A 66 -3.42 5.80 -10.25
N PRO A 67 -2.98 4.71 -9.64
CA PRO A 67 -1.56 4.40 -9.48
C PRO A 67 -0.82 4.41 -10.82
N ARG A 68 -1.43 3.85 -11.87
CA ARG A 68 -0.86 3.86 -13.23
C ARG A 68 -0.58 5.28 -13.72
N SER A 69 -1.57 6.17 -13.64
CA SER A 69 -1.42 7.57 -14.03
C SER A 69 -0.40 8.29 -13.15
N PHE A 70 -0.40 8.01 -11.86
CA PHE A 70 0.54 8.57 -10.90
C PHE A 70 1.99 8.17 -11.24
N PHE A 71 2.26 6.88 -11.48
CA PHE A 71 3.60 6.41 -11.84
C PHE A 71 4.05 6.90 -13.22
N ALA A 72 3.12 7.02 -14.18
CA ALA A 72 3.41 7.60 -15.50
C ALA A 72 3.77 9.10 -15.42
N SER A 73 3.38 9.81 -14.38
CA SER A 73 3.72 11.22 -14.16
C SER A 73 5.11 11.44 -13.56
N ILE A 74 5.77 10.39 -13.06
CA ILE A 74 7.12 10.48 -12.50
C ILE A 74 8.12 10.63 -13.66
N PRO A 75 8.94 11.71 -13.71
CA PRO A 75 9.94 11.89 -14.76
C PRO A 75 10.93 10.72 -14.83
N ASN A 76 11.25 10.27 -16.03
CA ASN A 76 12.16 9.13 -16.26
C ASN A 76 13.55 9.30 -15.62
N ASP A 77 14.05 10.53 -15.54
CA ASP A 77 15.34 10.86 -14.95
C ASP A 77 15.39 10.66 -13.43
N LEU A 78 14.20 10.64 -12.80
CA LEU A 78 14.00 10.49 -11.36
C LEU A 78 13.45 9.10 -11.00
N ASN A 79 13.10 8.33 -12.02
CA ASN A 79 12.56 6.99 -11.86
C ASN A 79 13.73 6.03 -11.61
N ASN A 80 14.08 5.87 -10.33
CA ASN A 80 15.00 4.81 -9.93
C ASN A 80 14.26 3.48 -10.16
N LYS A 81 14.58 2.79 -11.27
CA LYS A 81 13.92 1.55 -11.73
C LYS A 81 14.14 0.35 -10.82
N GLU A 82 14.52 0.57 -9.57
CA GLU A 82 14.67 -0.49 -8.59
C GLU A 82 13.32 -0.87 -7.99
N GLU A 83 13.02 -2.14 -7.93
CA GLU A 83 11.82 -2.70 -7.29
C GLU A 83 11.56 -2.10 -5.91
N LYS A 84 12.62 -1.91 -5.11
CA LYS A 84 12.54 -1.30 -3.78
C LYS A 84 11.98 0.13 -3.78
N HIS A 85 12.22 0.90 -4.83
CA HIS A 85 11.71 2.27 -4.94
C HIS A 85 10.18 2.26 -5.07
N TYR A 86 9.64 1.44 -5.97
CA TYR A 86 8.19 1.27 -6.14
C TYR A 86 7.53 0.72 -4.89
N GLN A 87 8.11 -0.31 -4.28
CA GLN A 87 7.64 -0.87 -3.01
C GLN A 87 7.58 0.20 -1.90
N THR A 88 8.60 1.07 -1.81
CA THR A 88 8.63 2.15 -0.82
C THR A 88 7.52 3.17 -1.05
N ILE A 89 7.31 3.58 -2.31
CA ILE A 89 6.23 4.51 -2.68
C ILE A 89 4.87 3.91 -2.30
N PHE A 90 4.63 2.65 -2.67
CA PHE A 90 3.40 1.96 -2.30
C PHE A 90 3.21 1.86 -0.80
N TYR A 91 4.26 1.48 -0.09
CA TYR A 91 4.24 1.43 1.36
C TYR A 91 3.80 2.78 1.95
N LEU A 92 4.38 3.89 1.50
CA LEU A 92 4.02 5.23 1.97
C LEU A 92 2.57 5.57 1.63
N LEU A 93 2.12 5.33 0.40
CA LEU A 93 0.74 5.59 -0.03
C LEU A 93 -0.25 4.78 0.79
N PHE A 94 -0.03 3.48 1.00
CA PHE A 94 -0.92 2.64 1.80
C PHE A 94 -0.88 2.99 3.28
N ARG A 95 0.25 3.47 3.80
CA ARG A 95 0.32 3.99 5.17
C ARG A 95 -0.50 5.28 5.34
N LEU A 96 -0.53 6.14 4.33
CA LEU A 96 -1.40 7.31 4.33
C LEU A 96 -2.87 6.92 4.21
N MET A 97 -3.20 5.90 3.42
CA MET A 97 -4.56 5.37 3.33
C MET A 97 -5.09 4.89 4.69
N GLY A 98 -4.23 4.44 5.58
CA GLY A 98 -4.58 4.03 6.94
C GLY A 98 -5.28 5.11 7.77
N GLN A 99 -5.29 6.39 7.33
CA GLN A 99 -6.08 7.46 7.93
C GLN A 99 -7.58 7.32 7.65
N TYR A 100 -7.93 6.64 6.57
CA TYR A 100 -9.30 6.55 6.05
C TYR A 100 -9.88 5.15 6.17
N VAL A 101 -9.03 4.14 6.09
CA VAL A 101 -9.43 2.73 6.09
C VAL A 101 -8.43 1.90 6.90
N ASP A 102 -8.88 0.77 7.44
CA ASP A 102 -7.98 -0.15 8.13
C ASP A 102 -7.11 -0.87 7.09
N THR A 103 -5.81 -0.55 7.11
CA THR A 103 -4.84 -1.14 6.19
C THR A 103 -3.76 -1.89 6.96
N GLU A 104 -3.53 -3.14 6.57
CA GLU A 104 -2.39 -3.92 7.00
C GLU A 104 -1.37 -3.96 5.87
N VAL A 105 -0.25 -3.25 6.02
CA VAL A 105 0.88 -3.31 5.09
C VAL A 105 1.98 -4.14 5.74
N LYS A 106 2.36 -5.23 5.10
CA LYS A 106 3.32 -6.18 5.65
C LYS A 106 4.54 -6.30 4.77
N SER A 107 5.71 -6.23 5.39
CA SER A 107 7.02 -6.33 4.75
C SER A 107 7.70 -7.69 4.92
N ALA A 108 6.97 -8.72 5.38
CA ALA A 108 7.55 -10.03 5.70
C ALA A 108 7.10 -11.13 4.74
N VAL A 109 8.04 -12.01 4.40
CA VAL A 109 7.80 -13.22 3.58
C VAL A 109 6.66 -14.06 4.15
N GLY A 110 5.70 -14.45 3.30
CA GLY A 110 4.60 -15.35 3.67
C GLY A 110 3.27 -14.69 4.00
N ARG A 111 3.08 -13.40 3.64
CA ARG A 111 1.82 -12.66 3.79
C ARG A 111 1.59 -11.77 2.58
N ALA A 112 0.32 -11.45 2.28
CA ALA A 112 0.01 -10.45 1.26
C ALA A 112 0.74 -9.13 1.51
N ASP A 113 1.12 -8.45 0.45
CA ASP A 113 1.83 -7.17 0.55
C ASP A 113 0.98 -6.11 1.22
N VAL A 114 -0.33 -6.07 0.88
CA VAL A 114 -1.29 -5.14 1.48
C VAL A 114 -2.64 -5.82 1.67
N VAL A 115 -3.28 -5.55 2.80
CA VAL A 115 -4.69 -5.87 3.04
C VAL A 115 -5.41 -4.59 3.43
N ILE A 116 -6.51 -4.31 2.74
CA ILE A 116 -7.37 -3.14 3.00
C ILE A 116 -8.73 -3.64 3.46
N LYS A 117 -9.12 -3.28 4.68
CA LYS A 117 -10.41 -3.67 5.25
C LYS A 117 -11.37 -2.49 5.18
N MET A 118 -12.37 -2.63 4.33
CA MET A 118 -13.48 -1.69 4.18
C MET A 118 -14.71 -2.21 4.93
N GLN A 119 -15.76 -1.40 4.97
CA GLN A 119 -17.01 -1.79 5.62
C GLN A 119 -17.64 -3.03 4.96
N ASP A 120 -17.66 -3.08 3.62
CA ASP A 120 -18.36 -4.11 2.84
C ASP A 120 -17.42 -5.10 2.12
N ALA A 121 -16.11 -4.82 2.12
CA ALA A 121 -15.14 -5.63 1.39
C ALA A 121 -13.77 -5.66 2.07
N ILE A 122 -13.03 -6.73 1.84
CA ILE A 122 -11.61 -6.86 2.18
C ILE A 122 -10.84 -7.08 0.88
N TYR A 123 -9.88 -6.23 0.61
CA TYR A 123 -9.01 -6.34 -0.55
C TYR A 123 -7.67 -6.91 -0.12
N VAL A 124 -7.24 -7.99 -0.76
CA VAL A 124 -5.94 -8.65 -0.56
C VAL A 124 -5.11 -8.41 -1.81
N LEU A 125 -4.07 -7.60 -1.69
CA LEU A 125 -3.24 -7.16 -2.80
C LEU A 125 -1.86 -7.81 -2.75
N GLU A 126 -1.38 -8.23 -3.89
CA GLU A 126 -0.03 -8.72 -4.10
C GLU A 126 0.58 -8.00 -5.30
N PHE A 127 1.85 -7.62 -5.18
CA PHE A 127 2.57 -6.88 -6.20
C PHE A 127 3.66 -7.74 -6.84
N LYS A 128 3.87 -7.53 -8.14
CA LYS A 128 5.02 -8.03 -8.88
C LYS A 128 5.73 -6.88 -9.57
N MET A 129 7.00 -7.06 -9.81
CA MET A 129 7.83 -6.18 -10.62
C MET A 129 8.37 -7.00 -11.79
N ASP A 130 8.16 -6.50 -13.01
CA ASP A 130 8.59 -7.17 -14.24
C ASP A 130 8.12 -8.64 -14.37
N GLY A 131 6.98 -8.95 -13.75
CA GLY A 131 6.26 -10.22 -13.86
C GLY A 131 4.91 -10.05 -14.54
N THR A 132 3.87 -10.71 -14.00
CA THR A 132 2.49 -10.53 -14.46
C THR A 132 1.52 -10.35 -13.28
N ALA A 133 0.38 -9.71 -13.55
CA ALA A 133 -0.69 -9.58 -12.57
C ALA A 133 -1.29 -10.94 -12.23
N GLU A 134 -1.33 -11.87 -13.19
CA GLU A 134 -1.77 -13.25 -13.02
C GLU A 134 -0.86 -14.02 -12.06
N GLU A 135 0.46 -13.84 -12.15
CA GLU A 135 1.43 -14.44 -11.23
C GLU A 135 1.23 -13.91 -9.80
N ALA A 136 0.98 -12.61 -9.65
CA ALA A 136 0.66 -12.03 -8.35
C ALA A 136 -0.63 -12.64 -7.77
N LEU A 137 -1.68 -12.73 -8.58
CA LEU A 137 -2.95 -13.34 -8.17
C LEU A 137 -2.78 -14.84 -7.84
N ALA A 138 -2.01 -15.57 -8.62
CA ALA A 138 -1.68 -16.97 -8.36
C ALA A 138 -0.91 -17.13 -7.04
N GLN A 139 -0.05 -16.19 -6.69
CA GLN A 139 0.66 -16.19 -5.41
C GLN A 139 -0.30 -16.02 -4.23
N ILE A 140 -1.27 -15.11 -4.30
CA ILE A 140 -2.32 -14.94 -3.26
C ILE A 140 -3.03 -16.29 -3.02
N ASN A 141 -3.38 -17.00 -4.11
CA ASN A 141 -4.09 -18.27 -4.03
C ASN A 141 -3.20 -19.39 -3.47
N SER A 142 -2.00 -19.58 -4.03
CA SER A 142 -1.09 -20.67 -3.66
C SER A 142 -0.55 -20.54 -2.23
N LYS A 143 -0.40 -19.32 -1.74
CA LYS A 143 0.05 -19.02 -0.36
C LYS A 143 -1.09 -18.88 0.63
N GLY A 144 -2.34 -18.88 0.17
CA GLY A 144 -3.52 -18.80 1.02
C GLY A 144 -3.65 -17.45 1.75
N TYR A 145 -3.19 -16.35 1.17
CA TYR A 145 -3.20 -15.05 1.84
C TYR A 145 -4.60 -14.53 2.19
N ALA A 146 -5.62 -14.99 1.47
CA ALA A 146 -7.01 -14.62 1.73
C ALA A 146 -7.70 -15.50 2.77
N ILE A 147 -7.14 -16.69 3.09
CA ILE A 147 -7.75 -17.65 4.03
C ILE A 147 -8.16 -17.01 5.37
N PRO A 148 -7.35 -16.15 6.03
CA PRO A 148 -7.74 -15.53 7.28
C PRO A 148 -9.01 -14.68 7.22
N TYR A 149 -9.44 -14.31 6.02
CA TYR A 149 -10.58 -13.41 5.78
C TYR A 149 -11.80 -14.14 5.20
N GLU A 150 -11.68 -15.42 4.81
CA GLU A 150 -12.79 -16.18 4.19
C GLU A 150 -13.97 -16.41 5.16
N ALA A 151 -13.72 -16.40 6.47
CA ALA A 151 -14.78 -16.47 7.49
C ALA A 151 -15.42 -15.12 7.80
N ASP A 152 -14.93 -14.02 7.21
CA ASP A 152 -15.51 -12.70 7.36
C ASP A 152 -16.79 -12.59 6.51
N HIS A 153 -17.80 -11.87 7.00
CA HIS A 153 -19.05 -11.67 6.27
C HIS A 153 -18.92 -10.71 5.07
N ARG A 154 -17.78 -10.03 4.98
CA ARG A 154 -17.48 -9.08 3.90
C ARG A 154 -17.00 -9.82 2.66
N LYS A 155 -17.23 -9.20 1.51
CA LYS A 155 -16.70 -9.66 0.24
C LYS A 155 -15.18 -9.64 0.25
N VAL A 156 -14.53 -10.76 -0.08
CA VAL A 156 -13.06 -10.82 -0.21
C VAL A 156 -12.69 -10.67 -1.69
N VAL A 157 -11.86 -9.67 -1.98
CA VAL A 157 -11.38 -9.37 -3.34
C VAL A 157 -9.87 -9.55 -3.37
N LYS A 158 -9.41 -10.48 -4.20
CA LYS A 158 -7.98 -10.74 -4.43
C LYS A 158 -7.53 -9.91 -5.63
N VAL A 159 -6.45 -9.18 -5.50
CA VAL A 159 -5.94 -8.28 -6.55
C VAL A 159 -4.46 -8.53 -6.78
N GLY A 160 -4.12 -9.03 -7.96
CA GLY A 160 -2.75 -9.10 -8.44
C GLY A 160 -2.41 -7.84 -9.23
N ILE A 161 -1.27 -7.22 -8.94
CA ILE A 161 -0.81 -6.01 -9.59
C ILE A 161 0.64 -6.23 -10.05
N ASN A 162 0.92 -5.91 -11.32
CA ASN A 162 2.28 -5.91 -11.84
C ASN A 162 2.71 -4.51 -12.24
N PHE A 163 3.94 -4.16 -11.88
CA PHE A 163 4.63 -2.96 -12.32
C PHE A 163 5.68 -3.37 -13.33
N ASP A 164 5.60 -2.77 -14.51
CA ASP A 164 6.61 -2.91 -15.55
C ASP A 164 7.59 -1.73 -15.44
N SER A 165 8.88 -2.03 -15.31
CA SER A 165 9.95 -1.03 -15.18
C SER A 165 10.07 -0.12 -16.42
N THR A 166 9.41 -0.47 -17.53
CA THR A 166 9.50 0.27 -18.79
C THR A 166 8.35 1.26 -18.98
N THR A 167 7.09 0.91 -18.69
CA THR A 167 5.99 1.82 -19.03
C THR A 167 4.64 1.58 -18.35
N THR A 168 4.33 0.41 -17.76
CA THR A 168 2.92 0.07 -17.50
C THR A 168 2.67 -0.60 -16.17
N VAL A 169 1.55 -0.24 -15.54
CA VAL A 169 0.94 -1.02 -14.47
C VAL A 169 -0.15 -1.88 -15.08
N SER A 170 -0.11 -3.18 -14.88
CA SER A 170 -1.18 -4.11 -15.21
C SER A 170 -1.79 -4.70 -13.93
N TYR A 171 -3.06 -5.06 -13.97
CA TYR A 171 -3.74 -5.66 -12.84
C TYR A 171 -4.74 -6.71 -13.28
N THR A 172 -5.00 -7.67 -12.40
CA THR A 172 -6.11 -8.62 -12.50
C THR A 172 -6.73 -8.83 -11.12
N HIS A 173 -8.00 -9.16 -11.06
CA HIS A 173 -8.68 -9.39 -9.79
C HIS A 173 -9.62 -10.59 -9.85
N LEU A 174 -9.85 -11.20 -8.69
CA LEU A 174 -10.83 -12.24 -8.46
C LEU A 174 -11.64 -11.90 -7.21
N THR A 175 -12.95 -11.93 -7.34
CA THR A 175 -13.87 -11.80 -6.20
C THR A 175 -14.29 -13.19 -5.72
N LEU A 176 -14.29 -13.43 -4.43
CA LEU A 176 -14.81 -14.61 -3.75
C LEU A 176 -16.19 -14.31 -3.18
#